data_e9785ef65359119128d2329fa08e2cf7
#
_entry.id   e9785ef65359119128d2329fa08e2cf7
#
_cell.length_a   1.000
_cell.length_b   1.000
_cell.length_c   1.000
_cell.angle_alpha   90.00
_cell.angle_beta   90.00
_cell.angle_gamma   90.00
#
_symmetry.space_group_name_H-M   'P 1'
#
loop_
_entity.id
_entity.type
_entity.pdbx_description
1 polymer ?
#
loop_
_entity_poly.entity_id
_entity_poly.type
_entity_poly.pdbx_seq_one_letter_code
_entity_poly.pdbx_strand_id
1 'polypeptide(L)'
;MRLKRGSNLNFFNKNGEWKSEIIFLNKDRVEVRFLEKIKEVNNLSKTEIAICLVKKNPMDVILQKATELGVSKIIPIVSERTEVKELNIERAKKIVIEATEQSNQLVPPEITDLVKLRDFLQTFDKTSKLLFADVNSKDNLKIEDLKNFKSC
;
A
#
# COMPACT_ATOMS: atom_id res chain seq x y z
N MET A 1 -21.68 -10.61 -10.35
CA MET A 1 -22.81 -9.69 -10.67
C MET A 1 -22.56 -9.09 -12.03
N ARG A 2 -23.56 -9.06 -12.93
CA ARG A 2 -23.39 -8.49 -14.28
C ARG A 2 -23.85 -7.04 -14.26
N LEU A 3 -22.92 -6.10 -14.46
CA LEU A 3 -23.23 -4.67 -14.50
C LEU A 3 -24.06 -4.34 -15.75
N LYS A 4 -24.96 -3.35 -15.61
CA LYS A 4 -25.83 -2.84 -16.70
C LYS A 4 -26.01 -1.34 -16.55
N ARG A 5 -26.56 -0.67 -17.55
CA ARG A 5 -26.99 0.72 -17.47
C ARG A 5 -27.92 0.92 -16.24
N GLY A 6 -27.72 1.97 -15.48
CA GLY A 6 -28.39 2.26 -14.22
C GLY A 6 -27.79 1.55 -12.98
N SER A 7 -26.74 0.72 -13.15
CA SER A 7 -26.03 0.15 -12.00
C SER A 7 -25.15 1.21 -11.34
N ASN A 8 -25.12 1.19 -9.99
CA ASN A 8 -24.24 2.05 -9.21
C ASN A 8 -22.90 1.39 -9.00
N LEU A 9 -21.84 2.21 -9.03
CA LEU A 9 -20.45 1.86 -8.77
C LEU A 9 -19.81 2.93 -7.91
N ASN A 10 -18.85 2.54 -7.09
CA ASN A 10 -18.00 3.48 -6.40
C ASN A 10 -16.65 3.55 -7.13
N PHE A 11 -16.18 4.76 -7.35
CA PHE A 11 -14.85 5.05 -7.84
C PHE A 11 -14.08 5.79 -6.78
N PHE A 12 -12.83 5.44 -6.59
CA PHE A 12 -11.96 6.11 -5.63
C PHE A 12 -10.61 6.51 -6.24
N ASN A 13 -10.00 7.51 -5.66
CA ASN A 13 -8.64 7.93 -5.94
C ASN A 13 -8.07 8.69 -4.73
N LYS A 14 -6.86 9.26 -4.88
CA LYS A 14 -6.19 10.05 -3.83
C LYS A 14 -6.99 11.25 -3.29
N ASN A 15 -8.09 11.64 -3.92
CA ASN A 15 -8.93 12.77 -3.50
C ASN A 15 -10.23 12.35 -2.81
N GLY A 16 -10.55 11.05 -2.80
CA GLY A 16 -11.75 10.52 -2.16
C GLY A 16 -12.42 9.38 -2.90
N GLU A 17 -13.63 9.08 -2.49
CA GLU A 17 -14.52 8.08 -3.08
C GLU A 17 -15.84 8.73 -3.50
N TRP A 18 -16.30 8.35 -4.69
CA TRP A 18 -17.54 8.87 -5.29
C TRP A 18 -18.47 7.73 -5.66
N LYS A 19 -19.73 7.93 -5.36
CA LYS A 19 -20.80 7.12 -5.91
C LYS A 19 -21.08 7.55 -7.34
N SER A 20 -21.26 6.60 -8.22
CA SER A 20 -21.48 6.83 -9.65
C SER A 20 -22.53 5.90 -10.19
N GLU A 21 -23.16 6.30 -11.29
CA GLU A 21 -24.14 5.53 -12.05
C GLU A 21 -23.62 5.26 -13.47
N ILE A 22 -23.77 4.03 -13.96
CA ILE A 22 -23.47 3.70 -15.34
C ILE A 22 -24.57 4.29 -16.25
N ILE A 23 -24.21 5.28 -17.08
CA ILE A 23 -25.12 5.89 -18.04
C ILE A 23 -25.04 5.26 -19.42
N PHE A 24 -23.89 4.67 -19.76
CA PHE A 24 -23.65 3.94 -20.99
C PHE A 24 -22.74 2.75 -20.76
N LEU A 25 -23.04 1.61 -21.39
CA LEU A 25 -22.22 0.39 -21.31
C LEU A 25 -22.31 -0.40 -22.59
N ASN A 26 -21.17 -0.63 -23.24
CA ASN A 26 -21.01 -1.60 -24.33
C ASN A 26 -19.72 -2.42 -24.11
N LYS A 27 -19.29 -3.20 -25.12
CA LYS A 27 -18.09 -4.03 -25.02
C LYS A 27 -16.79 -3.22 -24.87
N ASP A 28 -16.74 -2.03 -25.45
CA ASP A 28 -15.50 -1.24 -25.60
C ASP A 28 -15.50 0.05 -24.79
N ARG A 29 -16.68 0.47 -24.27
CA ARG A 29 -16.82 1.77 -23.60
C ARG A 29 -17.84 1.69 -22.46
N VAL A 30 -17.44 2.30 -21.36
CA VAL A 30 -18.30 2.55 -20.19
C VAL A 30 -18.28 4.03 -19.90
N GLU A 31 -19.45 4.64 -19.73
CA GLU A 31 -19.58 6.01 -19.25
C GLU A 31 -20.31 6.00 -17.91
N VAL A 32 -19.81 6.79 -16.99
CA VAL A 32 -20.36 6.93 -15.66
C VAL A 32 -20.66 8.40 -15.36
N ARG A 33 -21.71 8.62 -14.60
CA ARG A 33 -22.04 9.93 -14.02
C ARG A 33 -21.67 9.88 -12.54
N PHE A 34 -20.81 10.77 -12.08
CA PHE A 34 -20.55 10.95 -10.67
C PHE A 34 -21.76 11.64 -10.02
N LEU A 35 -22.26 11.07 -8.92
CA LEU A 35 -23.44 11.55 -8.23
C LEU A 35 -23.05 12.38 -7.00
N GLU A 36 -22.30 11.77 -6.09
CA GLU A 36 -21.89 12.37 -4.82
C GLU A 36 -20.54 11.86 -4.36
N LYS A 37 -19.83 12.67 -3.61
CA LYS A 37 -18.61 12.26 -2.90
C LYS A 37 -19.03 11.66 -1.57
N ILE A 38 -18.69 10.38 -1.35
CA ILE A 38 -19.12 9.61 -0.17
C ILE A 38 -18.02 9.45 0.88
N LYS A 39 -16.76 9.65 0.50
CA LYS A 39 -15.64 9.57 1.44
C LYS A 39 -14.51 10.52 1.05
N GLU A 40 -13.95 11.19 2.04
CA GLU A 40 -12.76 12.00 1.88
C GLU A 40 -11.51 11.26 2.34
N VAL A 41 -10.37 11.60 1.75
CA VAL A 41 -9.09 11.08 2.20
C VAL A 41 -8.65 11.90 3.41
N ASN A 42 -8.89 11.37 4.59
CA ASN A 42 -8.46 11.98 5.85
C ASN A 42 -7.32 11.16 6.45
N ASN A 43 -6.31 11.83 6.96
CA ASN A 43 -5.21 11.22 7.74
C ASN A 43 -4.58 9.99 7.09
N LEU A 44 -3.86 10.19 5.99
CA LEU A 44 -3.02 9.14 5.41
C LEU A 44 -2.03 8.65 6.47
N SER A 45 -1.90 7.34 6.59
CA SER A 45 -0.85 6.74 7.41
C SER A 45 0.52 7.27 6.98
N LYS A 46 1.39 7.49 7.95
CA LYS A 46 2.81 7.81 7.71
C LYS A 46 3.70 6.59 7.92
N THR A 47 3.10 5.43 8.14
CA THR A 47 3.84 4.19 8.34
C THR A 47 4.39 3.69 7.01
N GLU A 48 5.69 3.51 6.95
CA GLU A 48 6.39 2.93 5.81
C GLU A 48 6.96 1.56 6.19
N ILE A 49 7.05 0.66 5.24
CA ILE A 49 7.69 -0.64 5.43
C ILE A 49 8.88 -0.79 4.49
N ALA A 50 10.06 -1.06 5.07
CA ALA A 50 11.26 -1.43 4.35
C ALA A 50 11.44 -2.95 4.47
N ILE A 51 11.42 -3.68 3.35
CA ILE A 51 11.39 -5.14 3.34
C ILE A 51 12.40 -5.74 2.36
N CYS A 52 13.24 -6.65 2.85
CA CYS A 52 14.12 -7.41 1.97
C CYS A 52 13.30 -8.31 1.04
N LEU A 53 13.71 -8.36 -0.22
CA LEU A 53 13.04 -9.20 -1.20
C LEU A 53 13.08 -10.68 -0.77
N VAL A 54 11.95 -11.32 -0.88
CA VAL A 54 11.77 -12.76 -0.68
C VAL A 54 11.22 -13.40 -1.95
N LYS A 55 11.08 -14.73 -1.96
CA LYS A 55 10.50 -15.44 -3.11
C LYS A 55 9.11 -14.89 -3.43
N LYS A 56 8.70 -15.06 -4.70
CA LYS A 56 7.50 -14.46 -5.29
C LYS A 56 6.25 -14.58 -4.42
N ASN A 57 5.85 -15.81 -4.03
CA ASN A 57 4.58 -16.00 -3.31
C ASN A 57 4.57 -15.34 -1.92
N PRO A 58 5.60 -15.49 -1.06
CA PRO A 58 5.69 -14.70 0.17
C PRO A 58 5.69 -13.19 -0.07
N MET A 59 6.37 -12.71 -1.13
CA MET A 59 6.38 -11.27 -1.44
C MET A 59 4.99 -10.75 -1.80
N ASP A 60 4.22 -11.50 -2.60
CA ASP A 60 2.84 -11.15 -2.93
C ASP A 60 1.97 -11.01 -1.66
N VAL A 61 2.11 -11.92 -0.69
CA VAL A 61 1.41 -11.86 0.60
C VAL A 61 1.83 -10.64 1.42
N ILE A 62 3.13 -10.32 1.45
CA ILE A 62 3.63 -9.13 2.16
C ILE A 62 3.04 -7.86 1.56
N LEU A 63 3.07 -7.71 0.24
CA LEU A 63 2.49 -6.56 -0.47
C LEU A 63 1.00 -6.40 -0.14
N GLN A 64 0.25 -7.50 -0.21
CA GLN A 64 -1.16 -7.51 0.12
C GLN A 64 -1.40 -7.10 1.57
N LYS A 65 -0.75 -7.75 2.54
CA LYS A 65 -1.00 -7.50 3.97
C LYS A 65 -0.50 -6.14 4.43
N ALA A 66 0.64 -5.66 3.94
CA ALA A 66 1.11 -4.31 4.21
C ALA A 66 0.09 -3.26 3.74
N THR A 67 -0.50 -3.47 2.54
CA THR A 67 -1.55 -2.60 2.01
C THR A 67 -2.81 -2.65 2.87
N GLU A 68 -3.31 -3.84 3.20
CA GLU A 68 -4.50 -4.02 4.06
C GLU A 68 -4.33 -3.35 5.43
N LEU A 69 -3.11 -3.34 5.98
CA LEU A 69 -2.77 -2.68 7.24
C LEU A 69 -2.54 -1.16 7.11
N GLY A 70 -2.62 -0.63 5.90
CA GLY A 70 -2.60 0.82 5.67
C GLY A 70 -1.21 1.44 5.68
N VAL A 71 -0.15 0.74 5.28
CA VAL A 71 1.14 1.39 5.07
C VAL A 71 1.04 2.40 3.92
N SER A 72 1.75 3.51 4.03
CA SER A 72 1.77 4.55 2.98
C SER A 72 2.82 4.29 1.92
N LYS A 73 3.90 3.57 2.26
CA LYS A 73 5.02 3.31 1.36
C LYS A 73 5.64 1.94 1.61
N ILE A 74 6.00 1.26 0.54
CA ILE A 74 6.73 0.00 0.54
C ILE A 74 8.07 0.23 -0.13
N ILE A 75 9.15 -0.03 0.59
CA ILE A 75 10.54 0.17 0.16
C ILE A 75 11.18 -1.22 -0.02
N PRO A 76 11.27 -1.73 -1.25
CA PRO A 76 11.95 -3.00 -1.52
C PRO A 76 13.45 -2.87 -1.28
N ILE A 77 14.02 -3.82 -0.54
CA ILE A 77 15.45 -3.80 -0.16
C ILE A 77 16.15 -5.06 -0.68
N VAL A 78 17.40 -4.89 -1.11
CA VAL A 78 18.34 -5.97 -1.33
C VAL A 78 19.47 -5.87 -0.30
N SER A 79 19.69 -6.95 0.44
CA SER A 79 20.85 -7.13 1.32
C SER A 79 21.82 -8.15 0.71
N GLU A 80 22.96 -8.36 1.36
CA GLU A 80 23.97 -9.34 0.93
C GLU A 80 23.42 -10.77 0.84
N ARG A 81 22.50 -11.12 1.76
CA ARG A 81 21.90 -12.46 1.85
C ARG A 81 20.59 -12.61 1.09
N THR A 82 20.14 -11.58 0.40
CA THR A 82 18.91 -11.65 -0.38
C THR A 82 19.11 -12.45 -1.65
N GLU A 83 18.41 -13.57 -1.81
CA GLU A 83 18.51 -14.43 -3.00
C GLU A 83 17.86 -13.80 -4.23
N VAL A 84 16.70 -13.15 -4.04
CA VAL A 84 15.93 -12.48 -5.10
C VAL A 84 16.47 -11.07 -5.29
N LYS A 85 16.87 -10.73 -6.51
CA LYS A 85 17.50 -9.43 -6.82
C LYS A 85 16.60 -8.47 -7.58
N GLU A 86 15.42 -8.90 -7.96
CA GLU A 86 14.49 -8.12 -8.78
C GLU A 86 13.05 -8.25 -8.25
N LEU A 87 12.31 -7.16 -8.34
CA LEU A 87 10.88 -7.11 -8.06
C LEU A 87 10.15 -6.73 -9.36
N ASN A 88 9.17 -7.53 -9.75
CA ASN A 88 8.28 -7.14 -10.84
C ASN A 88 7.33 -6.03 -10.34
N ILE A 89 7.70 -4.79 -10.60
CA ILE A 89 6.98 -3.59 -10.13
C ILE A 89 5.55 -3.54 -10.68
N GLU A 90 5.34 -3.90 -11.94
CA GLU A 90 3.99 -3.87 -12.54
C GLU A 90 3.05 -4.88 -11.86
N ARG A 91 3.57 -6.05 -11.51
CA ARG A 91 2.82 -7.04 -10.72
C ARG A 91 2.57 -6.53 -9.30
N ALA A 92 3.59 -5.98 -8.64
CA ALA A 92 3.48 -5.44 -7.30
C ALA A 92 2.42 -4.33 -7.22
N LYS A 93 2.40 -3.41 -8.19
CA LYS A 93 1.37 -2.37 -8.30
C LYS A 93 -0.04 -2.94 -8.43
N LYS A 94 -0.24 -3.99 -9.22
CA LYS A 94 -1.55 -4.64 -9.35
C LYS A 94 -2.01 -5.21 -8.01
N ILE A 95 -1.13 -5.91 -7.28
CA ILE A 95 -1.44 -6.50 -5.98
C ILE A 95 -1.86 -5.43 -4.97
N VAL A 96 -1.13 -4.31 -4.88
CA VAL A 96 -1.47 -3.26 -3.91
C VAL A 96 -2.76 -2.52 -4.29
N ILE A 97 -3.07 -2.36 -5.58
CA ILE A 97 -4.34 -1.79 -6.04
C ILE A 97 -5.50 -2.71 -5.64
N GLU A 98 -5.42 -4.00 -5.97
CA GLU A 98 -6.43 -5.00 -5.61
C GLU A 98 -6.62 -5.07 -4.09
N ALA A 99 -5.54 -5.06 -3.30
CA ALA A 99 -5.59 -5.06 -1.85
C ALA A 99 -6.22 -3.77 -1.29
N THR A 100 -5.96 -2.62 -1.91
CA THR A 100 -6.58 -1.33 -1.56
C THR A 100 -8.09 -1.39 -1.76
N GLU A 101 -8.54 -1.94 -2.89
CA GLU A 101 -9.97 -2.13 -3.19
C GLU A 101 -10.64 -3.06 -2.17
N GLN A 102 -10.02 -4.20 -1.87
CA GLN A 102 -10.57 -5.19 -0.94
C GLN A 102 -10.59 -4.73 0.51
N SER A 103 -9.65 -3.90 0.93
CA SER A 103 -9.58 -3.36 2.29
C SER A 103 -10.36 -2.05 2.49
N ASN A 104 -11.07 -1.59 1.46
CA ASN A 104 -11.81 -0.34 1.48
C ASN A 104 -10.96 0.89 1.82
N GLN A 105 -9.69 0.84 1.47
CA GLN A 105 -8.78 1.97 1.52
C GLN A 105 -8.92 2.81 0.25
N LEU A 106 -8.50 4.08 0.30
CA LEU A 106 -8.66 4.99 -0.84
C LEU A 106 -7.36 5.19 -1.63
N VAL A 107 -6.22 5.00 -0.97
CA VAL A 107 -4.91 5.29 -1.55
C VAL A 107 -4.03 4.05 -1.44
N PRO A 108 -3.61 3.48 -2.57
CA PRO A 108 -2.63 2.40 -2.55
C PRO A 108 -1.28 2.93 -2.06
N PRO A 109 -0.49 2.10 -1.35
CA PRO A 109 0.86 2.48 -0.96
C PRO A 109 1.73 2.76 -2.18
N GLU A 110 2.64 3.72 -2.03
CA GLU A 110 3.72 3.93 -2.99
C GLU A 110 4.69 2.75 -2.93
N ILE A 111 5.12 2.23 -4.08
CA ILE A 111 6.21 1.26 -4.16
C ILE A 111 7.41 1.99 -4.76
N THR A 112 8.50 2.10 -3.99
CA THR A 112 9.72 2.76 -4.46
C THR A 112 10.55 1.84 -5.33
N ASP A 113 11.57 2.40 -5.96
CA ASP A 113 12.60 1.61 -6.59
C ASP A 113 13.36 0.73 -5.58
N LEU A 114 13.95 -0.35 -6.09
CA LEU A 114 14.74 -1.27 -5.30
C LEU A 114 16.03 -0.60 -4.81
N VAL A 115 16.28 -0.64 -3.50
CA VAL A 115 17.48 -0.03 -2.90
C VAL A 115 18.33 -1.07 -2.16
N LYS A 116 19.64 -0.83 -2.04
CA LYS A 116 20.50 -1.64 -1.18
C LYS A 116 20.27 -1.27 0.28
N LEU A 117 20.30 -2.25 1.17
CA LEU A 117 20.13 -2.01 2.62
C LEU A 117 21.10 -0.95 3.14
N ARG A 118 22.36 -0.97 2.70
CA ARG A 118 23.37 0.02 3.09
C ARG A 118 22.97 1.44 2.70
N ASP A 119 22.52 1.61 1.46
CA ASP A 119 22.14 2.92 0.92
C ASP A 119 20.86 3.43 1.62
N PHE A 120 19.90 2.56 1.85
CA PHE A 120 18.70 2.88 2.64
C PHE A 120 19.06 3.41 4.03
N LEU A 121 19.93 2.71 4.77
CA LEU A 121 20.34 3.14 6.11
C LEU A 121 21.16 4.44 6.13
N GLN A 122 21.92 4.73 5.06
CA GLN A 122 22.66 5.98 4.94
C GLN A 122 21.76 7.18 4.63
N THR A 123 20.71 6.97 3.85
CA THR A 123 19.76 8.01 3.43
C THR A 123 18.54 8.11 4.32
N PHE A 124 18.41 7.23 5.32
CA PHE A 124 17.27 7.22 6.23
C PHE A 124 17.14 8.54 6.99
N ASP A 125 15.94 9.11 6.95
CA ASP A 125 15.65 10.34 7.67
C ASP A 125 15.69 10.12 9.18
N LYS A 126 16.67 10.73 9.84
CA LYS A 126 16.89 10.61 11.30
C LYS A 126 15.79 11.27 12.15
N THR A 127 14.90 12.05 11.54
CA THR A 127 13.72 12.59 12.23
C THR A 127 12.63 11.54 12.37
N SER A 128 12.65 10.52 11.53
CA SER A 128 11.77 9.35 11.57
C SER A 128 12.31 8.28 12.51
N LYS A 129 11.43 7.41 13.01
CA LYS A 129 11.83 6.27 13.84
C LYS A 129 11.86 5.00 13.00
N LEU A 130 12.98 4.30 13.06
CA LEU A 130 13.16 2.99 12.45
C LEU A 130 12.93 1.90 13.47
N LEU A 131 11.93 1.05 13.24
CA LEU A 131 11.69 -0.15 14.00
C LEU A 131 12.29 -1.34 13.26
N PHE A 132 13.21 -2.03 13.88
CA PHE A 132 13.84 -3.22 13.32
C PHE A 132 13.26 -4.47 13.98
N ALA A 133 12.63 -5.34 13.17
CA ALA A 133 12.10 -6.62 13.64
C ALA A 133 13.23 -7.65 13.67
N ASP A 134 13.79 -7.90 14.85
CA ASP A 134 14.84 -8.91 15.07
C ASP A 134 14.29 -10.06 15.90
N VAL A 135 14.31 -11.28 15.34
CA VAL A 135 13.86 -12.50 16.00
C VAL A 135 14.69 -12.83 17.25
N ASN A 136 15.95 -12.38 17.28
CA ASN A 136 16.87 -12.65 18.39
C ASN A 136 16.85 -11.53 19.45
N SER A 137 16.11 -10.47 19.25
CA SER A 137 16.00 -9.38 20.22
C SER A 137 15.33 -9.88 21.51
N LYS A 138 15.95 -9.57 22.63
CA LYS A 138 15.36 -9.79 23.97
C LYS A 138 14.46 -8.63 24.40
N ASP A 139 14.58 -7.49 23.74
CA ASP A 139 13.80 -6.29 24.01
C ASP A 139 12.52 -6.31 23.17
N ASN A 140 11.41 -6.60 23.83
CA ASN A 140 10.10 -6.49 23.20
C ASN A 140 9.59 -5.04 23.32
N LEU A 141 9.30 -4.41 22.18
CA LEU A 141 8.57 -3.15 22.14
C LEU A 141 7.22 -3.33 22.83
N LYS A 142 6.96 -2.51 23.83
CA LYS A 142 5.64 -2.44 24.46
C LYS A 142 4.71 -1.57 23.62
N ILE A 143 3.42 -1.87 23.63
CA ILE A 143 2.40 -1.08 22.93
C ILE A 143 2.43 0.39 23.40
N GLU A 144 2.80 0.63 24.67
CA GLU A 144 2.96 1.95 25.26
C GLU A 144 4.08 2.76 24.58
N ASP A 145 5.18 2.11 24.18
CA ASP A 145 6.29 2.73 23.47
C ASP A 145 5.84 3.19 22.07
N LEU A 146 4.90 2.46 21.47
CA LEU A 146 4.31 2.79 20.15
C LEU A 146 3.31 3.95 20.24
N LYS A 147 2.58 4.11 21.34
CA LYS A 147 1.64 5.24 21.53
C LYS A 147 2.31 6.60 21.61
N ASN A 148 3.58 6.63 22.04
CA ASN A 148 4.38 7.85 22.11
C ASN A 148 4.96 8.28 20.73
N PHE A 149 4.71 7.50 19.68
CA PHE A 149 5.00 7.89 18.30
C PHE A 149 3.88 8.81 17.80
N LYS A 150 3.88 10.06 18.27
CA LYS A 150 3.07 11.09 17.61
C LYS A 150 3.61 11.24 16.19
N SER A 151 2.73 11.03 15.23
CA SER A 151 2.97 11.48 13.86
C SER A 151 3.19 12.99 13.89
N CYS A 152 4.42 13.42 13.63
CA CYS A 152 4.69 14.82 13.31
C CYS A 152 4.03 15.19 12.00
#